data_1334c3aca153e2dc2d545e5e8d8da1a4
#
_entry.id   1334c3aca153e2dc2d545e5e8d8da1a4
#
_cell.length_a   1.000
_cell.length_b   1.000
_cell.length_c   1.000
_cell.angle_alpha   90.00
_cell.angle_beta   90.00
_cell.angle_gamma   90.00
#
_symmetry.space_group_name_H-M   'P 1'
#
loop_
_entity.id
_entity.type
_entity.pdbx_description
1 polymer ?
#
loop_
_entity_poly.entity_id
_entity_poly.type
_entity_poly.pdbx_seq_one_letter_code
_entity_poly.pdbx_strand_id
1 'polypeptide(L)'
;MNKKIAIIPIVVIIAIIGAVSQMGVEEAAETETVEIETVEEVEAMVTIPVKAARPACGPHPECYIPSYYVTKVDEPVIWLNEDSAFHSVTSGSYNEPTDMFDSGHMDPYGTFSYTFEEPGMYPYFCTLHPWMAGNIKAER
;
A
#
# COMPACT_ATOMS: atom_id res chain seq x y z
N MET A 1 -27.14 9.68 2.32
CA MET A 1 -26.95 10.12 3.72
C MET A 1 -25.52 9.78 4.10
N ASN A 2 -24.62 10.76 3.97
CA ASN A 2 -23.19 10.55 4.22
C ASN A 2 -22.92 10.66 5.72
N LYS A 3 -22.62 9.54 6.37
CA LYS A 3 -22.12 9.56 7.74
C LYS A 3 -20.65 9.92 7.72
N LYS A 4 -20.33 11.16 8.05
CA LYS A 4 -18.96 11.56 8.38
C LYS A 4 -18.62 10.97 9.74
N ILE A 5 -17.72 10.00 9.77
CA ILE A 5 -17.17 9.47 11.02
C ILE A 5 -16.09 10.45 11.47
N ALA A 6 -16.37 11.15 12.56
CA ALA A 6 -15.37 12.00 13.21
C ALA A 6 -14.46 11.11 14.04
N ILE A 7 -13.18 11.04 13.67
CA ILE A 7 -12.16 10.35 14.44
C ILE A 7 -11.70 11.29 15.54
N ILE A 8 -11.97 10.91 16.79
CA ILE A 8 -11.48 11.61 17.99
C ILE A 8 -10.15 11.00 18.36
N PRO A 9 -9.05 11.74 18.43
CA PRO A 9 -7.78 11.19 18.88
C PRO A 9 -7.85 10.87 20.38
N ILE A 10 -7.64 9.60 20.73
CA ILE A 10 -7.49 9.18 22.12
C ILE A 10 -6.03 9.40 22.50
N VAL A 11 -5.77 10.45 23.28
CA VAL A 11 -4.48 10.69 23.90
C VAL A 11 -4.42 9.84 25.19
N VAL A 12 -3.66 8.77 25.18
CA VAL A 12 -3.39 8.00 26.39
C VAL A 12 -2.08 8.51 27.00
N ILE A 13 -2.21 9.27 28.07
CA ILE A 13 -1.06 9.71 28.87
C ILE A 13 -0.82 8.65 29.95
N ILE A 14 0.25 7.89 29.81
CA ILE A 14 0.70 6.97 30.84
C ILE A 14 1.74 7.72 31.68
N ALA A 15 1.32 8.21 32.86
CA ALA A 15 2.25 8.75 33.85
C ALA A 15 2.80 7.62 34.69
N ILE A 16 4.09 7.31 34.53
CA ILE A 16 4.79 6.41 35.44
C ILE A 16 5.44 7.25 36.54
N ILE A 17 4.86 7.22 37.73
CA ILE A 17 5.42 7.85 38.91
C ILE A 17 6.37 6.81 39.57
N GLY A 18 7.67 6.98 39.33
CA GLY A 18 8.69 6.26 40.05
C GLY A 18 9.16 7.09 41.23
N ALA A 19 8.89 6.65 42.46
CA ALA A 19 9.47 7.22 43.66
C ALA A 19 10.92 6.76 43.82
N VAL A 20 11.89 7.69 43.76
CA VAL A 20 13.29 7.45 44.10
C VAL A 20 13.66 8.23 45.34
N SER A 21 14.09 7.51 46.34
CA SER A 21 14.61 7.99 47.59
C SER A 21 15.99 8.62 47.40
N GLN A 22 16.24 9.72 48.14
CA GLN A 22 17.39 10.62 48.13
C GLN A 22 18.76 9.96 48.11
N MET A 23 19.63 10.33 47.15
CA MET A 23 21.01 10.80 47.39
C MET A 23 21.55 11.44 46.12
N GLY A 24 21.94 12.71 46.24
CA GLY A 24 22.33 13.64 45.21
C GLY A 24 23.26 13.15 44.12
N VAL A 25 22.76 13.21 42.93
CA VAL A 25 23.48 13.56 41.68
C VAL A 25 22.39 14.14 40.76
N GLU A 26 22.59 15.39 40.36
CA GLU A 26 21.77 16.10 39.43
C GLU A 26 22.12 15.60 38.02
N GLU A 27 21.39 14.60 37.53
CA GLU A 27 21.44 14.14 36.14
C GLU A 27 20.11 14.47 35.50
N ALA A 28 20.16 15.43 34.59
CA ALA A 28 19.00 15.85 33.79
C ALA A 28 18.55 14.66 32.92
N ALA A 29 17.48 14.00 33.33
CA ALA A 29 16.80 13.03 32.50
C ALA A 29 16.05 13.79 31.38
N GLU A 30 16.66 13.85 30.18
CA GLU A 30 15.95 14.19 28.97
C GLU A 30 14.87 13.14 28.72
N THR A 31 13.62 13.54 28.90
CA THR A 31 12.47 12.72 28.56
C THR A 31 12.31 12.77 27.05
N GLU A 32 12.88 11.82 26.31
CA GLU A 32 12.54 11.61 24.91
C GLU A 32 11.05 11.23 24.83
N THR A 33 10.25 12.17 24.39
CA THR A 33 8.88 11.89 23.98
C THR A 33 8.93 11.20 22.62
N VAL A 34 8.80 9.89 22.60
CA VAL A 34 8.59 9.14 21.36
C VAL A 34 7.18 9.48 20.87
N GLU A 35 7.09 10.35 19.87
CA GLU A 35 5.86 10.52 19.11
C GLU A 35 5.60 9.22 18.33
N ILE A 36 4.58 8.49 18.74
CA ILE A 36 4.07 7.35 17.97
C ILE A 36 3.30 7.97 16.81
N GLU A 37 3.94 8.06 15.64
CA GLU A 37 3.22 8.35 14.41
C GLU A 37 2.16 7.26 14.20
N THR A 38 0.91 7.68 14.14
CA THR A 38 -0.19 6.80 13.76
C THR A 38 0.04 6.36 12.32
N VAL A 39 0.37 5.09 12.11
CA VAL A 39 0.42 4.50 10.78
C VAL A 39 -0.99 4.59 10.21
N GLU A 40 -1.20 5.48 9.23
CA GLU A 40 -2.42 5.45 8.44
C GLU A 40 -2.48 4.11 7.71
N GLU A 41 -3.53 3.34 7.97
CA GLU A 41 -3.79 2.10 7.25
C GLU A 41 -4.08 2.47 5.79
N VAL A 42 -3.15 2.14 4.90
CA VAL A 42 -3.29 2.38 3.46
C VAL A 42 -4.32 1.40 2.92
N GLU A 43 -5.51 1.89 2.58
CA GLU A 43 -6.55 1.07 1.94
C GLU A 43 -6.18 0.84 0.47
N ALA A 44 -5.65 -0.35 0.19
CA ALA A 44 -5.32 -0.75 -1.18
C ALA A 44 -6.57 -1.12 -1.98
N MET A 45 -6.64 -0.65 -3.25
CA MET A 45 -7.73 -0.97 -4.18
C MET A 45 -7.45 -2.27 -4.94
N VAL A 46 -6.18 -2.59 -5.16
CA VAL A 46 -5.74 -3.82 -5.82
C VAL A 46 -4.65 -4.49 -4.98
N THR A 47 -4.83 -5.77 -4.74
CA THR A 47 -3.89 -6.57 -3.94
C THR A 47 -3.21 -7.63 -4.80
N ILE A 48 -1.91 -7.82 -4.61
CA ILE A 48 -1.16 -8.97 -5.11
C ILE A 48 -1.19 -10.02 -4.00
N PRO A 49 -1.95 -11.12 -4.15
CA PRO A 49 -2.19 -12.06 -3.06
C PRO A 49 -0.95 -12.94 -2.77
N VAL A 50 -0.89 -13.51 -1.57
CA VAL A 50 0.15 -14.49 -1.19
C VAL A 50 0.22 -15.63 -2.21
N LYS A 51 1.45 -15.99 -2.62
CA LYS A 51 1.75 -17.02 -3.64
C LYS A 51 1.41 -16.63 -5.08
N ALA A 52 1.18 -15.36 -5.38
CA ALA A 52 0.99 -14.87 -6.75
C ALA A 52 2.21 -15.12 -7.65
N ALA A 53 3.40 -15.22 -7.09
CA ALA A 53 4.63 -15.58 -7.81
C ALA A 53 4.60 -17.01 -8.40
N ARG A 54 3.65 -17.86 -8.01
CA ARG A 54 3.50 -19.20 -8.59
C ARG A 54 2.78 -19.13 -9.93
N PRO A 55 3.12 -20.02 -10.90
CA PRO A 55 2.39 -20.11 -12.16
C PRO A 55 0.87 -20.18 -11.94
N ALA A 56 0.11 -19.43 -12.76
CA ALA A 56 -1.34 -19.26 -12.61
C ALA A 56 -1.77 -18.77 -11.22
N CYS A 57 -0.91 -17.98 -10.53
CA CYS A 57 -1.19 -17.33 -9.25
C CYS A 57 -1.50 -18.26 -8.08
N GLY A 58 -1.03 -19.51 -8.18
CA GLY A 58 -1.20 -20.51 -7.13
C GLY A 58 -2.68 -20.83 -6.88
N PRO A 59 -3.20 -20.63 -5.64
CA PRO A 59 -4.57 -20.99 -5.31
C PRO A 59 -5.61 -19.91 -5.69
N HIS A 60 -5.17 -18.77 -6.19
CA HIS A 60 -6.05 -17.64 -6.49
C HIS A 60 -6.50 -17.65 -7.95
N PRO A 61 -7.76 -17.25 -8.26
CA PRO A 61 -8.24 -17.17 -9.64
C PRO A 61 -7.60 -16.00 -10.41
N GLU A 62 -7.06 -15.02 -9.70
CA GLU A 62 -6.46 -13.80 -10.23
C GLU A 62 -5.14 -13.51 -9.54
N CYS A 63 -4.20 -12.92 -10.28
CA CYS A 63 -2.86 -12.57 -9.79
C CYS A 63 -2.81 -11.17 -9.17
N TYR A 64 -3.69 -10.29 -9.63
CA TYR A 64 -4.06 -9.02 -9.02
C TYR A 64 -5.53 -9.12 -8.64
N ILE A 65 -5.90 -8.75 -7.45
CA ILE A 65 -7.27 -8.86 -6.92
C ILE A 65 -7.81 -7.49 -6.54
N PRO A 66 -8.82 -6.98 -7.27
CA PRO A 66 -9.36 -7.54 -8.51
C PRO A 66 -8.41 -7.34 -9.69
N SER A 67 -8.44 -8.23 -10.70
CA SER A 67 -7.66 -8.07 -11.93
C SER A 67 -8.23 -7.01 -12.88
N TYR A 68 -9.46 -6.59 -12.64
CA TYR A 68 -10.14 -5.49 -13.32
C TYR A 68 -10.72 -4.54 -12.28
N TYR A 69 -10.23 -3.30 -12.25
CA TYR A 69 -10.69 -2.28 -11.31
C TYR A 69 -11.16 -1.03 -12.06
N VAL A 70 -12.25 -0.44 -11.60
CA VAL A 70 -12.78 0.82 -12.15
C VAL A 70 -12.52 1.95 -11.16
N THR A 71 -11.88 3.01 -11.62
CA THR A 71 -11.63 4.24 -10.87
C THR A 71 -12.16 5.45 -11.62
N LYS A 72 -12.16 6.60 -10.97
CA LYS A 72 -12.37 7.88 -11.65
C LYS A 72 -11.03 8.51 -11.99
N VAL A 73 -11.04 9.35 -13.06
CA VAL A 73 -9.89 10.21 -13.33
C VAL A 73 -9.60 11.09 -12.12
N ASP A 74 -8.33 11.42 -11.92
CA ASP A 74 -7.82 12.21 -10.79
C ASP A 74 -7.95 11.54 -9.41
N GLU A 75 -8.45 10.28 -9.33
CA GLU A 75 -8.41 9.48 -8.11
C GLU A 75 -7.22 8.49 -8.14
N PRO A 76 -6.43 8.39 -7.05
CA PRO A 76 -5.31 7.46 -7.00
C PRO A 76 -5.81 6.02 -6.91
N VAL A 77 -5.15 5.12 -7.63
CA VAL A 77 -5.27 3.67 -7.45
C VAL A 77 -4.04 3.20 -6.68
N ILE A 78 -4.24 2.41 -5.64
CA ILE A 78 -3.19 1.90 -4.77
C ILE A 78 -3.12 0.38 -4.90
N TRP A 79 -1.93 -0.14 -5.22
CA TRP A 79 -1.62 -1.57 -5.21
C TRP A 79 -0.82 -1.91 -3.96
N LEU A 80 -1.11 -3.07 -3.37
CA LEU A 80 -0.40 -3.64 -2.23
C LEU A 80 0.14 -5.02 -2.60
N ASN A 81 1.42 -5.26 -2.33
CA ASN A 81 2.02 -6.58 -2.46
C ASN A 81 1.91 -7.35 -1.14
N GLU A 82 0.95 -8.27 -1.02
CA GLU A 82 0.84 -9.18 0.15
C GLU A 82 1.64 -10.47 -0.01
N ASP A 83 2.28 -10.70 -1.19
CA ASP A 83 3.14 -11.85 -1.38
C ASP A 83 4.50 -11.66 -0.70
N SER A 84 5.15 -12.76 -0.40
CA SER A 84 6.53 -12.79 0.10
C SER A 84 7.59 -12.62 -1.01
N ALA A 85 7.17 -12.60 -2.27
CA ALA A 85 8.01 -12.39 -3.45
C ALA A 85 7.96 -10.93 -3.93
N PHE A 86 8.98 -10.53 -4.70
CA PHE A 86 8.95 -9.27 -5.42
C PHE A 86 7.95 -9.33 -6.58
N HIS A 87 7.26 -8.23 -6.81
CA HIS A 87 6.36 -8.03 -7.94
C HIS A 87 6.58 -6.66 -8.57
N SER A 88 5.89 -6.38 -9.68
CA SER A 88 5.82 -5.03 -10.23
C SER A 88 4.42 -4.74 -10.76
N VAL A 89 4.13 -3.46 -10.96
CA VAL A 89 2.93 -2.95 -11.64
C VAL A 89 3.44 -2.04 -12.76
N THR A 90 3.52 -2.60 -13.96
CA THR A 90 4.12 -1.94 -15.13
C THR A 90 3.08 -1.80 -16.23
N SER A 91 2.93 -0.62 -16.82
CA SER A 91 1.94 -0.33 -17.85
C SER A 91 2.19 -1.07 -19.16
N GLY A 92 1.10 -1.49 -19.82
CA GLY A 92 1.13 -2.26 -21.06
C GLY A 92 0.92 -3.76 -20.85
N SER A 93 1.57 -4.57 -21.67
CA SER A 93 1.58 -6.03 -21.56
C SER A 93 3.02 -6.57 -21.53
N TYR A 94 3.20 -7.82 -21.14
CA TYR A 94 4.54 -8.41 -21.01
C TYR A 94 5.37 -8.32 -22.32
N ASN A 95 4.72 -8.41 -23.48
CA ASN A 95 5.38 -8.31 -24.78
C ASN A 95 5.41 -6.88 -25.35
N GLU A 96 4.58 -6.00 -24.83
CA GLU A 96 4.41 -4.62 -25.31
C GLU A 96 4.27 -3.68 -24.08
N PRO A 97 5.35 -3.46 -23.31
CA PRO A 97 5.33 -2.52 -22.21
C PRO A 97 5.19 -1.08 -22.73
N THR A 98 4.61 -0.23 -21.93
CA THR A 98 4.55 1.21 -22.19
C THR A 98 5.25 1.99 -21.09
N ASP A 99 5.60 3.26 -21.35
CA ASP A 99 6.32 4.10 -20.40
C ASP A 99 5.38 4.96 -19.53
N MET A 100 4.08 4.58 -19.43
CA MET A 100 3.12 5.41 -18.71
C MET A 100 3.33 5.36 -17.19
N PHE A 101 3.50 4.17 -16.63
CA PHE A 101 3.85 3.95 -15.23
C PHE A 101 4.61 2.64 -15.03
N ASP A 102 5.46 2.65 -14.01
CA ASP A 102 6.20 1.47 -13.54
C ASP A 102 6.50 1.63 -12.05
N SER A 103 6.09 0.66 -11.26
CA SER A 103 6.39 0.64 -9.82
C SER A 103 7.86 0.30 -9.52
N GLY A 104 8.61 -0.21 -10.51
CA GLY A 104 9.81 -0.98 -10.23
C GLY A 104 9.49 -2.24 -9.43
N HIS A 105 10.47 -2.79 -8.74
CA HIS A 105 10.26 -3.94 -7.87
C HIS A 105 9.59 -3.49 -6.55
N MET A 106 8.43 -4.03 -6.27
CA MET A 106 7.70 -3.86 -5.02
C MET A 106 8.13 -4.94 -4.03
N ASP A 107 8.67 -4.53 -2.90
CA ASP A 107 8.98 -5.43 -1.78
C ASP A 107 7.70 -6.10 -1.22
N PRO A 108 7.83 -7.20 -0.48
CA PRO A 108 6.73 -7.70 0.35
C PRO A 108 6.14 -6.58 1.23
N TYR A 109 4.81 -6.45 1.21
CA TYR A 109 4.05 -5.39 1.88
C TYR A 109 4.31 -3.97 1.35
N GLY A 110 5.05 -3.85 0.26
CA GLY A 110 5.23 -2.58 -0.46
C GLY A 110 3.95 -2.15 -1.18
N THR A 111 3.80 -0.84 -1.32
CA THR A 111 2.68 -0.23 -2.05
C THR A 111 3.19 0.56 -3.24
N PHE A 112 2.33 0.69 -4.25
CA PHE A 112 2.51 1.58 -5.39
C PHE A 112 1.21 2.33 -5.63
N SER A 113 1.30 3.59 -6.02
CA SER A 113 0.13 4.42 -6.32
C SER A 113 0.30 5.12 -7.65
N TYR A 114 -0.76 5.18 -8.46
CA TYR A 114 -0.79 5.94 -9.70
C TYR A 114 -2.17 6.59 -9.91
N THR A 115 -2.18 7.81 -10.43
CA THR A 115 -3.39 8.59 -10.74
C THR A 115 -3.53 8.74 -12.24
N PHE A 116 -4.70 8.36 -12.77
CA PHE A 116 -5.02 8.45 -14.20
C PHE A 116 -5.69 9.80 -14.49
N GLU A 117 -5.09 10.60 -15.35
CA GLU A 117 -5.59 11.94 -15.70
C GLU A 117 -6.65 11.91 -16.81
N GLU A 118 -6.69 10.85 -17.63
CA GLU A 118 -7.62 10.72 -18.74
C GLU A 118 -8.48 9.45 -18.61
N PRO A 119 -9.74 9.48 -19.12
CA PRO A 119 -10.54 8.27 -19.21
C PRO A 119 -9.92 7.28 -20.20
N GLY A 120 -9.89 6.00 -19.83
CA GLY A 120 -9.30 5.00 -20.70
C GLY A 120 -9.25 3.62 -20.07
N MET A 121 -8.71 2.68 -20.86
CA MET A 121 -8.39 1.34 -20.41
C MET A 121 -6.87 1.21 -20.32
N TYR A 122 -6.37 0.84 -19.18
CA TYR A 122 -4.95 0.80 -18.83
C TYR A 122 -4.54 -0.61 -18.41
N PRO A 123 -4.10 -1.44 -19.38
CA PRO A 123 -3.55 -2.73 -19.06
C PRO A 123 -2.23 -2.58 -18.31
N TYR A 124 -1.95 -3.52 -17.39
CA TYR A 124 -0.68 -3.61 -16.68
C TYR A 124 -0.30 -5.07 -16.40
N PHE A 125 0.95 -5.30 -16.09
CA PHE A 125 1.52 -6.61 -15.89
C PHE A 125 2.67 -6.58 -14.86
N CYS A 126 3.13 -7.78 -14.45
CA CYS A 126 4.34 -7.93 -13.65
C CYS A 126 5.52 -8.31 -14.53
N THR A 127 6.63 -7.55 -14.46
CA THR A 127 7.84 -7.83 -15.24
C THR A 127 8.55 -9.12 -14.84
N LEU A 128 8.37 -9.56 -13.59
CA LEU A 128 9.00 -10.77 -13.04
C LEU A 128 8.18 -12.03 -13.29
N HIS A 129 6.86 -11.89 -13.51
CA HIS A 129 5.92 -13.00 -13.60
C HIS A 129 4.99 -12.82 -14.81
N PRO A 130 5.37 -13.37 -16.00
CA PRO A 130 4.67 -13.11 -17.27
C PRO A 130 3.18 -13.45 -17.31
N TRP A 131 2.72 -14.29 -16.39
CA TRP A 131 1.32 -14.69 -16.27
C TRP A 131 0.45 -13.70 -15.50
N MET A 132 1.07 -12.73 -14.82
CA MET A 132 0.36 -11.73 -14.03
C MET A 132 -0.01 -10.53 -14.89
N ALA A 133 -1.30 -10.30 -15.07
CA ALA A 133 -1.83 -9.16 -15.79
C ALA A 133 -3.12 -8.65 -15.13
N GLY A 134 -3.38 -7.37 -15.29
CA GLY A 134 -4.58 -6.70 -14.83
C GLY A 134 -4.97 -5.52 -15.73
N ASN A 135 -6.10 -4.89 -15.43
CA ASN A 135 -6.59 -3.72 -16.15
C ASN A 135 -7.22 -2.72 -15.18
N ILE A 136 -6.91 -1.46 -15.37
CA ILE A 136 -7.64 -0.35 -14.75
C ILE A 136 -8.49 0.32 -15.83
N LYS A 137 -9.76 0.59 -15.51
CA LYS A 137 -10.63 1.46 -16.29
C LYS A 137 -10.82 2.77 -15.53
N ALA A 138 -10.28 3.87 -16.08
CA ALA A 138 -10.55 5.19 -15.56
C ALA A 138 -11.77 5.80 -16.29
N GLU A 139 -12.70 6.35 -15.52
CA GLU A 139 -13.94 7.00 -16.02
C GLU A 139 -14.03 8.44 -15.49
N ARG A 140 -14.82 9.27 -16.15
CA ARG A 140 -15.12 10.64 -15.70
C ARG A 140 -16.16 10.67 -14.60
#